data_4afd190afc8dd35aef0a15d937783cea
#
_entry.id   4afd190afc8dd35aef0a15d937783cea
#
_cell.length_a   1.000
_cell.length_b   1.000
_cell.length_c   1.000
_cell.angle_alpha   90.00
_cell.angle_beta   90.00
_cell.angle_gamma   90.00
#
_symmetry.space_group_name_H-M   'P 1'
#
loop_
_entity.id
_entity.type
_entity.pdbx_description
1 polymer ?
#
loop_
_entity_poly.entity_id
_entity_poly.type
_entity_poly.pdbx_seq_one_letter_code
_entity_poly.pdbx_strand_id
1 'polypeptide(L)'
;MEVQPKNPTAKGPAEWFTGDVFVDPVATNQGPSAWSLGSVHFTPCAHTAWHHHTLGQTLFVTEGEGFVQARGGPLVRIGPGDVIRIAPGEEHWHGATPSNFMTHLALTEGDTVWGEHLTDVEYPTSDNTMGNN
;
A
#
# COMPACT_ATOMS: atom_id res chain seq x y z
N MET A 1 13.77 -11.61 24.73
CA MET A 1 14.19 -11.54 23.30
C MET A 1 13.88 -12.89 22.66
N GLU A 2 13.27 -12.88 21.48
CA GLU A 2 12.98 -14.10 20.73
C GLU A 2 13.11 -13.85 19.24
N VAL A 3 13.46 -14.90 18.51
CA VAL A 3 13.45 -14.88 17.04
C VAL A 3 12.15 -15.56 16.62
N GLN A 4 11.27 -14.79 15.98
CA GLN A 4 9.99 -15.35 15.54
C GLN A 4 10.13 -16.07 14.21
N PRO A 5 9.43 -17.19 14.03
CA PRO A 5 9.43 -17.87 12.73
C PRO A 5 8.88 -16.97 11.64
N LYS A 6 9.40 -17.15 10.44
CA LYS A 6 8.89 -16.44 9.27
C LYS A 6 7.48 -16.92 8.95
N ASN A 7 6.57 -15.97 8.72
CA ASN A 7 5.20 -16.30 8.31
C ASN A 7 5.15 -16.63 6.81
N PRO A 8 4.23 -17.50 6.40
CA PRO A 8 4.03 -17.76 4.97
C PRO A 8 3.54 -16.52 4.24
N THR A 9 3.94 -16.38 2.98
CA THR A 9 3.40 -15.37 2.09
C THR A 9 1.93 -15.62 1.83
N ALA A 10 1.12 -14.58 1.89
CA ALA A 10 -0.30 -14.66 1.60
C ALA A 10 -0.64 -13.84 0.36
N LYS A 11 -1.57 -14.32 -0.45
CA LYS A 11 -2.07 -13.54 -1.57
C LYS A 11 -3.11 -12.54 -1.06
N GLY A 12 -3.00 -11.30 -1.50
CA GLY A 12 -3.97 -10.26 -1.15
C GLY A 12 -5.35 -10.59 -1.73
N PRO A 13 -6.43 -10.50 -0.93
CA PRO A 13 -7.76 -10.83 -1.42
C PRO A 13 -8.27 -9.83 -2.45
N ALA A 14 -9.03 -10.33 -3.42
CA ALA A 14 -9.58 -9.51 -4.50
C ALA A 14 -10.57 -8.44 -4.00
N GLU A 15 -11.09 -8.60 -2.80
CA GLU A 15 -11.93 -7.60 -2.16
C GLU A 15 -11.19 -6.28 -1.90
N TRP A 16 -9.88 -6.36 -1.65
CA TRP A 16 -9.06 -5.22 -1.25
C TRP A 16 -8.03 -4.79 -2.29
N PHE A 17 -7.76 -5.65 -3.27
CA PHE A 17 -6.73 -5.41 -4.28
C PHE A 17 -7.23 -5.70 -5.68
N THR A 18 -6.76 -4.91 -6.64
CA THR A 18 -6.89 -5.21 -8.06
C THR A 18 -5.54 -5.73 -8.54
N GLY A 19 -5.53 -6.81 -9.31
CA GLY A 19 -4.30 -7.46 -9.76
C GLY A 19 -3.70 -8.37 -8.69
N ASP A 20 -2.51 -8.86 -8.95
CA ASP A 20 -1.84 -9.81 -8.06
C ASP A 20 -0.95 -9.08 -7.06
N VAL A 21 -1.29 -9.25 -5.79
CA VAL A 21 -0.56 -8.65 -4.67
C VAL A 21 -0.25 -9.75 -3.67
N PHE A 22 0.99 -9.77 -3.18
CA PHE A 22 1.43 -10.75 -2.20
C PHE A 22 1.91 -10.03 -0.95
N VAL A 23 1.50 -10.54 0.21
CA VAL A 23 1.84 -9.94 1.50
C VAL A 23 2.65 -10.92 2.33
N ASP A 24 3.80 -10.44 2.79
CA ASP A 24 4.60 -11.15 3.78
C ASP A 24 4.36 -10.48 5.15
N PRO A 25 3.57 -11.10 6.03
CA PRO A 25 3.39 -10.57 7.39
C PRO A 25 4.73 -10.65 8.13
N VAL A 26 5.18 -9.54 8.67
CA VAL A 26 6.46 -9.47 9.38
C VAL A 26 6.26 -9.59 10.88
N ALA A 27 5.45 -8.72 11.45
CA ALA A 27 5.21 -8.70 12.88
C ALA A 27 3.92 -7.96 13.20
N THR A 28 3.35 -8.25 14.37
CA THR A 28 2.21 -7.51 14.90
C THR A 28 2.44 -7.23 16.37
N ASN A 29 1.79 -6.19 16.87
CA ASN A 29 1.71 -5.90 18.28
C ASN A 29 0.26 -5.72 18.68
N GLN A 30 -0.14 -6.35 19.77
CA GLN A 30 -1.49 -6.27 20.30
C GLN A 30 -1.54 -5.30 21.48
N GLY A 31 -2.73 -4.92 21.90
CA GLY A 31 -2.93 -4.06 23.05
C GLY A 31 -2.98 -2.58 22.72
N PRO A 32 -2.67 -1.70 23.68
CA PRO A 32 -2.86 -0.25 23.47
C PRO A 32 -2.07 0.36 22.33
N SER A 33 -0.94 -0.25 21.99
CA SER A 33 -0.08 0.20 20.89
C SER A 33 -0.19 -0.74 19.70
N ALA A 34 -1.39 -1.16 19.35
CA ALA A 34 -1.63 -2.11 18.28
C ALA A 34 -1.11 -1.60 16.92
N TRP A 35 -0.28 -2.42 16.27
CA TRP A 35 0.25 -2.14 14.94
C TRP A 35 0.53 -3.45 14.20
N SER A 36 0.61 -3.36 12.89
CA SER A 36 1.08 -4.46 12.05
C SER A 36 2.17 -3.96 11.12
N LEU A 37 3.11 -4.84 10.81
CA LEU A 37 4.18 -4.57 9.86
C LEU A 37 4.17 -5.69 8.83
N GLY A 38 4.04 -5.33 7.56
CA GLY A 38 4.07 -6.28 6.45
C GLY A 38 4.92 -5.77 5.32
N SER A 39 5.40 -6.69 4.49
CA SER A 39 6.04 -6.37 3.21
C SER A 39 5.05 -6.71 2.12
N VAL A 40 4.68 -5.72 1.31
CA VAL A 40 3.61 -5.86 0.32
C VAL A 40 4.20 -5.73 -1.07
N HIS A 41 3.95 -6.74 -1.91
CA HIS A 41 4.51 -6.86 -3.24
C HIS A 41 3.41 -6.71 -4.27
N PHE A 42 3.48 -5.66 -5.08
CA PHE A 42 2.51 -5.38 -6.13
C PHE A 42 3.12 -5.71 -7.48
N THR A 43 2.49 -6.60 -8.24
CA THR A 43 2.88 -6.82 -9.65
C THR A 43 2.49 -5.59 -10.48
N PRO A 44 3.04 -5.41 -11.70
CA PRO A 44 2.67 -4.25 -12.54
C PRO A 44 1.15 -4.12 -12.67
N CYS A 45 0.65 -2.92 -12.56
CA CYS A 45 -0.76 -2.53 -12.55
C CYS A 45 -1.52 -2.86 -11.25
N ALA A 46 -0.98 -3.69 -10.38
CA ALA A 46 -1.70 -4.07 -9.15
C ALA A 46 -1.75 -2.92 -8.15
N HIS A 47 -2.86 -2.79 -7.47
CA HIS A 47 -3.07 -1.67 -6.53
C HIS A 47 -4.17 -2.00 -5.54
N THR A 48 -4.25 -1.19 -4.47
CA THR A 48 -5.28 -1.33 -3.43
C THR A 48 -6.58 -0.69 -3.86
N ALA A 49 -7.67 -1.08 -3.21
CA ALA A 49 -8.90 -0.29 -3.18
C ALA A 49 -8.66 0.99 -2.39
N TRP A 50 -9.58 1.94 -2.46
CA TRP A 50 -9.61 3.07 -1.53
C TRP A 50 -9.78 2.56 -0.12
N HIS A 51 -8.99 3.09 0.82
CA HIS A 51 -9.08 2.67 2.21
C HIS A 51 -8.48 3.72 3.14
N HIS A 52 -8.71 3.54 4.43
CA HIS A 52 -8.05 4.37 5.44
C HIS A 52 -7.69 3.53 6.67
N HIS A 53 -6.83 4.08 7.50
CA HIS A 53 -6.38 3.46 8.74
C HIS A 53 -6.75 4.37 9.90
N THR A 54 -7.37 3.81 10.93
CA THR A 54 -7.92 4.63 12.03
C THR A 54 -6.86 5.44 12.77
N LEU A 55 -5.63 4.93 12.84
CA LEU A 55 -4.52 5.61 13.53
C LEU A 55 -3.36 5.96 12.59
N GLY A 56 -3.54 5.74 11.28
CA GLY A 56 -2.54 6.11 10.29
C GLY A 56 -1.67 4.96 9.82
N GLN A 57 -0.83 5.26 8.83
CA GLN A 57 0.05 4.28 8.22
C GLN A 57 1.34 4.96 7.77
N THR A 58 2.45 4.22 7.84
CA THR A 58 3.72 4.64 7.26
C THR A 58 4.17 3.58 6.26
N LEU A 59 4.46 4.02 5.04
CA LEU A 59 4.99 3.15 3.99
C LEU A 59 6.46 3.48 3.76
N PHE A 60 7.26 2.45 3.51
CA PHE A 60 8.66 2.61 3.09
C PHE A 60 8.89 1.76 1.86
N VAL A 61 9.13 2.39 0.72
CA VAL A 61 9.36 1.68 -0.54
C VAL A 61 10.74 1.05 -0.53
N THR A 62 10.79 -0.24 -0.78
CA THR A 62 12.04 -1.01 -0.79
C THR A 62 12.51 -1.33 -2.20
N GLU A 63 11.57 -1.56 -3.14
CA GLU A 63 11.92 -1.95 -4.52
C GLU A 63 10.86 -1.47 -5.48
N GLY A 64 11.26 -1.27 -6.73
CA GLY A 64 10.35 -0.99 -7.83
C GLY A 64 9.86 0.43 -7.87
N GLU A 65 8.69 0.64 -8.48
CA GLU A 65 8.08 1.96 -8.63
C GLU A 65 6.57 1.85 -8.48
N GLY A 66 5.99 2.85 -7.86
CA GLY A 66 4.57 2.86 -7.63
C GLY A 66 3.97 4.25 -7.52
N PHE A 67 2.71 4.26 -7.11
CA PHE A 67 1.93 5.48 -6.88
C PHE A 67 1.29 5.45 -5.51
N VAL A 68 1.06 6.64 -4.98
CA VAL A 68 0.17 6.86 -3.84
C VAL A 68 -0.68 8.09 -4.12
N GLN A 69 -1.94 8.06 -3.70
CA GLN A 69 -2.84 9.19 -3.88
C GLN A 69 -3.84 9.24 -2.74
N ALA A 70 -3.94 10.42 -2.10
CA ALA A 70 -5.02 10.69 -1.17
C ALA A 70 -6.27 11.08 -1.97
N ARG A 71 -7.45 10.75 -1.45
CA ARG A 71 -8.71 11.11 -2.10
C ARG A 71 -8.78 12.62 -2.29
N GLY A 72 -8.98 13.05 -3.54
CA GLY A 72 -9.03 14.47 -3.87
C GLY A 72 -7.67 15.15 -4.00
N GLY A 73 -6.59 14.42 -3.81
CA GLY A 73 -5.23 14.95 -3.91
C GLY A 73 -4.53 14.57 -5.21
N PRO A 74 -3.28 15.05 -5.37
CA PRO A 74 -2.51 14.72 -6.56
C PRO A 74 -2.00 13.29 -6.52
N LEU A 75 -1.81 12.71 -7.71
CA LEU A 75 -1.14 11.43 -7.86
C LEU A 75 0.36 11.65 -7.63
N VAL A 76 0.94 10.86 -6.72
CA VAL A 76 2.36 10.97 -6.38
C VAL A 76 3.09 9.70 -6.77
N ARG A 77 4.16 9.83 -7.55
CA ARG A 77 5.04 8.72 -7.88
C ARG A 77 6.03 8.47 -6.76
N ILE A 78 6.23 7.21 -6.41
CA ILE A 78 7.11 6.79 -5.31
C ILE A 78 8.08 5.73 -5.78
N GLY A 79 9.26 5.70 -5.17
CA GLY A 79 10.32 4.74 -5.49
C GLY A 79 11.16 4.39 -4.28
N PRO A 80 12.19 3.54 -4.44
CA PRO A 80 12.98 3.02 -3.33
C PRO A 80 13.54 4.12 -2.44
N GLY A 81 13.37 3.95 -1.13
CA GLY A 81 13.81 4.92 -0.13
C GLY A 81 12.77 5.97 0.23
N ASP A 82 11.67 6.07 -0.52
CA ASP A 82 10.62 7.02 -0.18
C ASP A 82 9.83 6.56 1.05
N VAL A 83 9.53 7.51 1.91
CA VAL A 83 8.70 7.31 3.09
C VAL A 83 7.41 8.09 2.92
N ILE A 84 6.28 7.42 3.02
CA ILE A 84 4.97 8.03 2.89
C ILE A 84 4.26 7.97 4.24
N ARG A 85 3.91 9.12 4.79
CA ARG A 85 3.15 9.22 6.03
C ARG A 85 1.70 9.51 5.70
N ILE A 86 0.83 8.57 6.05
CA ILE A 86 -0.60 8.67 5.81
C ILE A 86 -1.28 8.95 7.13
N ALA A 87 -2.02 10.05 7.19
CA ALA A 87 -2.65 10.51 8.42
C ALA A 87 -3.80 9.60 8.87
N PRO A 88 -4.13 9.59 10.17
CA PRO A 88 -5.31 8.87 10.64
C PRO A 88 -6.56 9.27 9.87
N GLY A 89 -7.30 8.28 9.38
CA GLY A 89 -8.54 8.51 8.63
C GLY A 89 -8.38 9.02 7.21
N GLU A 90 -7.17 9.22 6.75
CA GLU A 90 -6.94 9.73 5.38
C GLU A 90 -7.19 8.65 4.35
N GLU A 91 -8.24 8.83 3.54
CA GLU A 91 -8.58 7.89 2.50
C GLU A 91 -7.58 7.97 1.35
N HIS A 92 -7.04 6.84 0.95
CA HIS A 92 -5.96 6.78 -0.04
C HIS A 92 -5.93 5.43 -0.74
N TRP A 93 -5.11 5.34 -1.77
CA TRP A 93 -4.71 4.08 -2.39
C TRP A 93 -3.23 4.12 -2.74
N HIS A 94 -2.63 2.95 -2.91
CA HIS A 94 -1.27 2.80 -3.40
C HIS A 94 -1.14 1.52 -4.21
N GLY A 95 -0.12 1.49 -5.06
CA GLY A 95 0.11 0.33 -5.91
C GLY A 95 1.28 0.54 -6.85
N ALA A 96 1.52 -0.46 -7.71
CA ALA A 96 2.58 -0.44 -8.69
C ALA A 96 2.23 0.47 -9.88
N THR A 97 3.26 0.89 -10.61
CA THR A 97 3.04 1.53 -11.91
C THR A 97 2.63 0.48 -12.95
N PRO A 98 2.11 0.90 -14.11
CA PRO A 98 1.74 -0.07 -15.15
C PRO A 98 2.89 -0.94 -15.65
N SER A 99 4.13 -0.45 -15.63
CA SER A 99 5.27 -1.16 -16.22
C SER A 99 6.18 -1.85 -15.20
N ASN A 100 6.10 -1.50 -13.92
CA ASN A 100 7.03 -2.01 -12.92
C ASN A 100 6.29 -2.55 -11.70
N PHE A 101 6.87 -3.58 -11.07
CA PHE A 101 6.42 -3.99 -9.76
C PHE A 101 6.83 -2.96 -8.70
N MET A 102 6.21 -3.03 -7.54
CA MET A 102 6.63 -2.25 -6.37
C MET A 102 6.49 -3.09 -5.12
N THR A 103 7.48 -2.95 -4.24
CA THR A 103 7.42 -3.53 -2.89
C THR A 103 7.60 -2.43 -1.86
N HIS A 104 6.77 -2.43 -0.84
CA HIS A 104 6.95 -1.53 0.29
C HIS A 104 6.70 -2.24 1.61
N LEU A 105 7.36 -1.75 2.65
CA LEU A 105 6.97 -2.07 4.03
C LEU A 105 5.77 -1.21 4.39
N ALA A 106 4.84 -1.78 5.12
CA ALA A 106 3.66 -1.07 5.62
C ALA A 106 3.57 -1.25 7.12
N LEU A 107 3.76 -0.15 7.85
CA LEU A 107 3.51 -0.09 9.29
C LEU A 107 2.13 0.54 9.46
N THR A 108 1.17 -0.27 9.86
CA THR A 108 -0.23 0.16 10.00
C THR A 108 -0.62 0.18 11.46
N GLU A 109 -1.19 1.30 11.89
CA GLU A 109 -1.64 1.49 13.25
C GLU A 109 -3.18 1.51 13.29
N GLY A 110 -3.75 0.84 14.29
CA GLY A 110 -5.20 0.73 14.41
C GLY A 110 -5.81 -0.21 13.37
N ASP A 111 -7.04 0.06 13.01
CA ASP A 111 -7.81 -0.77 12.07
C ASP A 111 -7.75 -0.21 10.65
N THR A 112 -7.92 -1.10 9.67
CA THR A 112 -8.06 -0.71 8.27
C THR A 112 -9.53 -0.80 7.87
N VAL A 113 -10.05 0.27 7.27
CA VAL A 113 -11.41 0.32 6.75
C VAL A 113 -11.33 0.36 5.23
N TRP A 114 -11.78 -0.71 4.58
CA TRP A 114 -11.72 -0.86 3.13
C TRP A 114 -12.95 -0.25 2.47
N GLY A 115 -12.71 0.48 1.38
CA GLY A 115 -13.74 1.10 0.56
C GLY A 115 -13.85 0.45 -0.82
N GLU A 116 -14.36 1.20 -1.77
CA GLU A 116 -14.54 0.72 -3.14
C GLU A 116 -13.21 0.63 -3.89
N HIS A 117 -13.18 -0.24 -4.89
CA HIS A 117 -12.05 -0.30 -5.82
C HIS A 117 -11.96 0.98 -6.64
N LEU A 118 -10.75 1.26 -7.13
CA LEU A 118 -10.56 2.33 -8.10
C LEU A 118 -11.34 2.00 -9.39
N THR A 119 -11.90 3.05 -9.99
CA THR A 119 -12.47 2.93 -11.32
C THR A 119 -11.36 2.90 -12.38
N ASP A 120 -11.69 2.51 -13.60
CA ASP A 120 -10.72 2.48 -14.71
C ASP A 120 -10.11 3.85 -14.99
N VAL A 121 -10.82 4.92 -14.65
CA VAL A 121 -10.35 6.29 -14.85
C VAL A 121 -9.39 6.72 -13.74
N GLU A 122 -9.58 6.19 -12.54
CA GLU A 122 -8.77 6.60 -11.39
C GLU A 122 -7.37 6.00 -11.40
N TYR A 123 -7.22 4.77 -11.86
CA TYR A 123 -5.89 4.20 -11.98
C TYR A 123 -5.19 4.73 -13.23
N PRO A 124 -3.92 5.21 -13.13
CA PRO A 124 -3.22 5.80 -14.27
C PRO A 124 -3.01 4.83 -15.43
N THR A 125 -3.09 5.33 -16.67
CA THR A 125 -2.88 4.52 -17.87
C THR A 125 -1.41 4.43 -18.29
N SER A 126 -0.54 5.21 -17.67
CA SER A 126 0.90 5.19 -17.97
C SER A 126 1.70 5.38 -16.68
N ASP A 127 3.02 5.15 -16.76
CA ASP A 127 3.92 5.32 -15.62
C ASP A 127 4.14 6.79 -15.24
N ASN A 128 3.70 7.73 -16.06
CA ASN A 128 3.87 9.14 -15.79
C ASN A 128 2.81 9.65 -14.82
N THR A 129 3.22 10.59 -13.98
CA THR A 129 2.29 11.26 -13.10
C THR A 129 1.39 12.20 -13.89
N MET A 130 0.29 12.64 -13.28
CA MET A 130 -0.69 13.49 -13.93
C MET A 130 -0.12 14.81 -14.45
N GLY A 131 0.87 15.36 -13.78
CA GLY A 131 1.49 16.62 -14.19
C GLY A 131 2.30 16.54 -15.46
N ASN A 132 2.47 15.39 -16.05
CA ASN A 132 3.32 15.16 -17.20
C ASN A 132 2.56 15.14 -18.54
N ASN A 133 1.40 15.59 -18.54
CA ASN A 133 0.60 15.63 -19.76
C ASN A 133 1.08 16.67 -20.73
#